data_048eb2b6bd85c4b4d4bb76fa4855253f
#
_entry.id   048eb2b6bd85c4b4d4bb76fa4855253f
#
_cell.length_a   1.000
_cell.length_b   1.000
_cell.length_c   1.000
_cell.angle_alpha   90.00
_cell.angle_beta   90.00
_cell.angle_gamma   90.00
#
_symmetry.space_group_name_H-M   'P 1'
#
loop_
_entity.id
_entity.type
_entity.pdbx_description
1 polymer ?
#
loop_
_entity_poly.entity_id
_entity_poly.type
_entity_poly.pdbx_seq_one_letter_code
_entity_poly.pdbx_strand_id
1 'polypeptide(L)'
;EYMLLLPLIFLLGGGLCSIPGALADPTPVVIWHGMGDSCCNPMSMGSIKKLIENNIPGIYVRSLEIGNNVAEDTENGFFMNVNKQISMVCAKIASDPKLANGYHSVGFSQGGQFLRAVAQRCPSPPMLNMVSVGGQHQGVYGFPKCPAPDWICNEVRRLLNLGAYIS
;
A
#
# COMPACT_ATOMS: atom_id res chain seq x y z
N GLU A 1 -10.05 7.14 -82.95
CA GLU A 1 -10.56 6.99 -81.54
C GLU A 1 -9.89 5.82 -80.91
N TYR A 2 -8.85 6.12 -80.13
CA TYR A 2 -8.13 5.09 -79.39
C TYR A 2 -8.42 5.30 -77.86
N MET A 3 -9.21 4.39 -77.37
CA MET A 3 -9.54 4.31 -75.88
C MET A 3 -8.40 3.61 -75.14
N LEU A 4 -7.58 4.38 -74.42
CA LEU A 4 -6.50 3.91 -73.59
C LEU A 4 -7.08 3.32 -72.32
N LEU A 5 -7.04 1.98 -72.15
CA LEU A 5 -7.29 1.27 -70.90
C LEU A 5 -6.03 1.30 -70.04
N LEU A 6 -6.06 2.07 -68.96
CA LEU A 6 -5.06 2.02 -67.88
C LEU A 6 -5.37 0.85 -66.94
N PRO A 7 -4.42 -0.04 -66.67
CA PRO A 7 -4.62 -1.03 -65.64
C PRO A 7 -4.43 -0.41 -64.24
N LEU A 8 -5.47 -0.51 -63.43
CA LEU A 8 -5.44 -0.13 -62.02
C LEU A 8 -4.69 -1.20 -61.24
N ILE A 9 -3.43 -0.95 -60.93
CA ILE A 9 -2.64 -1.85 -60.05
C ILE A 9 -3.05 -1.58 -58.59
N PHE A 10 -3.88 -2.44 -58.04
CA PHE A 10 -4.13 -2.49 -56.59
C PHE A 10 -2.91 -3.11 -55.89
N LEU A 11 -2.05 -2.28 -55.32
CA LEU A 11 -1.04 -2.66 -54.38
C LEU A 11 -1.73 -2.94 -53.02
N LEU A 12 -2.10 -4.20 -52.81
CA LEU A 12 -2.47 -4.69 -51.46
C LEU A 12 -1.21 -4.76 -50.61
N GLY A 13 -0.81 -3.63 -50.07
CA GLY A 13 0.15 -3.53 -49.02
C GLY A 13 -0.49 -4.06 -47.72
N GLY A 14 -0.49 -5.38 -47.51
CA GLY A 14 -0.83 -5.99 -46.24
C GLY A 14 0.22 -5.70 -45.19
N GLY A 15 0.19 -4.49 -44.62
CA GLY A 15 0.93 -4.19 -43.42
C GLY A 15 0.34 -5.00 -42.27
N LEU A 16 0.95 -6.14 -41.92
CA LEU A 16 0.76 -6.80 -40.64
C LEU A 16 1.17 -5.81 -39.56
N CYS A 17 0.19 -5.05 -39.05
CA CYS A 17 0.35 -4.29 -37.83
C CYS A 17 0.43 -5.30 -36.67
N SER A 18 1.61 -5.85 -36.44
CA SER A 18 1.92 -6.57 -35.20
C SER A 18 1.85 -5.54 -34.10
N ILE A 19 0.70 -5.43 -33.43
CA ILE A 19 0.59 -4.74 -32.16
C ILE A 19 1.29 -5.69 -31.17
N PRO A 20 2.48 -5.34 -30.67
CA PRO A 20 2.99 -6.05 -29.51
C PRO A 20 1.99 -5.75 -28.41
N GLY A 21 1.22 -6.74 -28.00
CA GLY A 21 0.43 -6.67 -26.78
C GLY A 21 1.39 -6.53 -25.61
N ALA A 22 1.85 -5.31 -25.37
CA ALA A 22 2.48 -5.01 -24.09
C ALA A 22 1.42 -5.29 -23.05
N LEU A 23 1.58 -6.40 -22.33
CA LEU A 23 0.79 -6.66 -21.13
C LEU A 23 0.98 -5.42 -20.26
N ALA A 24 -0.11 -4.76 -19.93
CA ALA A 24 -0.07 -3.61 -19.05
C ALA A 24 0.61 -4.04 -17.75
N ASP A 25 1.48 -3.19 -17.22
CA ASP A 25 2.15 -3.46 -15.95
C ASP A 25 1.10 -3.77 -14.87
N PRO A 26 1.34 -4.75 -14.01
CA PRO A 26 0.44 -5.07 -12.92
C PRO A 26 0.18 -3.84 -12.05
N THR A 27 -1.06 -3.67 -11.62
CA THR A 27 -1.42 -2.60 -10.70
C THR A 27 -0.54 -2.68 -9.44
N PRO A 28 0.10 -1.58 -9.03
CA PRO A 28 1.00 -1.57 -7.88
C PRO A 28 0.28 -1.88 -6.58
N VAL A 29 1.03 -2.38 -5.60
CA VAL A 29 0.52 -2.72 -4.26
C VAL A 29 1.24 -1.91 -3.20
N VAL A 30 0.46 -1.29 -2.33
CA VAL A 30 0.93 -0.64 -1.11
C VAL A 30 0.67 -1.57 0.07
N ILE A 31 1.66 -1.81 0.92
CA ILE A 31 1.52 -2.63 2.11
C ILE A 31 1.84 -1.85 3.36
N TRP A 32 1.13 -2.14 4.47
CA TRP A 32 1.33 -1.53 5.76
C TRP A 32 1.36 -2.56 6.89
N HIS A 33 2.31 -2.42 7.79
CA HIS A 33 2.57 -3.30 8.92
C HIS A 33 1.58 -3.11 10.09
N GLY A 34 1.60 -4.06 11.01
CA GLY A 34 0.92 -3.95 12.29
C GLY A 34 1.73 -3.15 13.32
N MET A 35 1.10 -2.87 14.46
CA MET A 35 1.75 -2.18 15.57
C MET A 35 2.97 -2.97 16.07
N GLY A 36 4.09 -2.29 16.23
CA GLY A 36 5.35 -2.91 16.70
C GLY A 36 6.19 -3.59 15.61
N ASP A 37 5.74 -3.57 14.37
CA ASP A 37 6.49 -4.04 13.21
C ASP A 37 7.00 -2.85 12.38
N SER A 38 7.61 -3.11 11.24
CA SER A 38 8.17 -2.09 10.33
C SER A 38 8.07 -2.50 8.88
N CYS A 39 8.25 -1.52 7.97
CA CYS A 39 8.24 -1.70 6.51
C CYS A 39 9.09 -2.88 6.02
N CYS A 40 10.23 -3.06 6.66
CA CYS A 40 11.38 -3.72 6.04
C CYS A 40 11.89 -4.92 6.85
N ASN A 41 11.18 -5.32 7.90
CA ASN A 41 11.49 -6.49 8.70
C ASN A 41 11.47 -7.74 7.81
N PRO A 42 12.62 -8.43 7.64
CA PRO A 42 12.73 -9.56 6.71
C PRO A 42 11.89 -10.77 7.10
N MET A 43 11.45 -10.86 8.37
CA MET A 43 10.61 -11.96 8.86
C MET A 43 9.11 -11.67 8.74
N SER A 44 8.72 -10.45 8.40
CA SER A 44 7.33 -10.02 8.28
C SER A 44 7.08 -9.27 6.96
N MET A 45 7.05 -7.93 6.98
CA MET A 45 6.69 -7.12 5.81
C MET A 45 7.67 -7.26 4.65
N GLY A 46 8.95 -7.42 4.93
CA GLY A 46 9.95 -7.71 3.90
C GLY A 46 9.72 -9.06 3.21
N SER A 47 9.26 -10.06 3.96
CA SER A 47 8.86 -11.37 3.43
C SER A 47 7.60 -11.27 2.57
N ILE A 48 6.59 -10.56 3.05
CA ILE A 48 5.32 -10.33 2.32
C ILE A 48 5.58 -9.59 1.01
N LYS A 49 6.40 -8.54 1.05
CA LYS A 49 6.81 -7.81 -0.16
C LYS A 49 7.43 -8.74 -1.18
N LYS A 50 8.42 -9.54 -0.78
CA LYS A 50 9.07 -10.53 -1.66
C LYS A 50 8.09 -11.58 -2.18
N LEU A 51 7.16 -12.03 -1.34
CA LEU A 51 6.15 -13.00 -1.74
C LEU A 51 5.30 -12.46 -2.90
N ILE A 52 4.84 -11.21 -2.80
CA ILE A 52 4.05 -10.57 -3.85
C ILE A 52 4.89 -10.40 -5.13
N GLU A 53 6.10 -9.85 -5.00
CA GLU A 53 7.01 -9.61 -6.12
C GLU A 53 7.42 -10.89 -6.86
N ASN A 54 7.62 -11.99 -6.14
CA ASN A 54 7.99 -13.28 -6.73
C ASN A 54 6.83 -13.97 -7.46
N ASN A 55 5.58 -13.70 -7.05
CA ASN A 55 4.41 -14.35 -7.64
C ASN A 55 3.74 -13.52 -8.75
N ILE A 56 4.03 -12.23 -8.84
CA ILE A 56 3.46 -11.33 -9.85
C ILE A 56 4.61 -10.60 -10.56
N PRO A 57 5.10 -11.14 -11.69
CA PRO A 57 6.20 -10.52 -12.43
C PRO A 57 5.91 -9.08 -12.82
N GLY A 58 6.87 -8.19 -12.55
CA GLY A 58 6.77 -6.76 -12.88
C GLY A 58 5.95 -5.91 -11.92
N ILE A 59 5.35 -6.50 -10.87
CA ILE A 59 4.57 -5.73 -9.90
C ILE A 59 5.47 -4.80 -9.07
N TYR A 60 5.00 -3.58 -8.87
CA TYR A 60 5.60 -2.65 -7.91
C TYR A 60 4.95 -2.80 -6.54
N VAL A 61 5.75 -3.09 -5.52
CA VAL A 61 5.28 -3.19 -4.13
C VAL A 61 5.94 -2.12 -3.28
N ARG A 62 5.13 -1.20 -2.75
CA ARG A 62 5.56 -0.17 -1.81
C ARG A 62 5.21 -0.59 -0.39
N SER A 63 6.21 -0.98 0.40
CA SER A 63 6.05 -1.08 1.85
C SER A 63 6.21 0.32 2.44
N LEU A 64 5.18 0.79 3.12
CA LEU A 64 5.17 2.13 3.71
C LEU A 64 5.95 2.13 5.03
N GLU A 65 6.55 3.28 5.33
CA GLU A 65 7.32 3.52 6.54
C GLU A 65 7.11 4.96 7.04
N ILE A 66 7.23 5.17 8.33
CA ILE A 66 7.23 6.49 8.96
C ILE A 66 8.51 6.67 9.76
N GLY A 67 9.50 7.24 9.13
CA GLY A 67 10.86 7.40 9.66
C GLY A 67 11.88 7.21 8.56
N ASN A 68 13.15 7.17 8.96
CA ASN A 68 14.29 7.01 8.05
C ASN A 68 14.98 5.65 8.22
N ASN A 69 14.51 4.86 9.18
CA ASN A 69 15.04 3.55 9.49
C ASN A 69 13.99 2.69 10.23
N VAL A 70 14.27 1.40 10.35
CA VAL A 70 13.38 0.41 11.00
C VAL A 70 13.02 0.78 12.44
N ALA A 71 13.97 1.31 13.21
CA ALA A 71 13.73 1.66 14.61
C ALA A 71 12.76 2.85 14.72
N GLU A 72 12.98 3.89 13.93
CA GLU A 72 12.08 5.05 13.87
C GLU A 72 10.68 4.67 13.37
N ASP A 73 10.59 3.80 12.36
CA ASP A 73 9.31 3.33 11.83
C ASP A 73 8.51 2.58 12.89
N THR A 74 9.17 1.69 13.63
CA THR A 74 8.58 0.96 14.74
C THR A 74 8.13 1.91 15.87
N GLU A 75 8.98 2.83 16.28
CA GLU A 75 8.69 3.82 17.34
C GLU A 75 7.52 4.72 16.95
N ASN A 76 7.55 5.26 15.74
CA ASN A 76 6.49 6.11 15.22
C ASN A 76 5.15 5.38 15.10
N GLY A 77 5.17 4.09 14.77
CA GLY A 77 3.98 3.23 14.75
C GLY A 77 3.30 3.13 16.14
N PHE A 78 4.06 3.28 17.24
CA PHE A 78 3.53 3.26 18.61
C PHE A 78 3.12 4.65 19.11
N PHE A 79 3.97 5.66 18.91
CA PHE A 79 3.92 6.91 19.69
C PHE A 79 3.52 8.14 18.86
N MET A 80 3.66 8.09 17.55
CA MET A 80 3.27 9.24 16.73
C MET A 80 1.75 9.32 16.62
N ASN A 81 1.21 10.54 16.78
CA ASN A 81 -0.22 10.79 16.53
C ASN A 81 -0.66 10.23 15.17
N VAL A 82 -1.71 9.43 15.15
CA VAL A 82 -2.17 8.70 13.96
C VAL A 82 -2.59 9.64 12.83
N ASN A 83 -3.14 10.81 13.12
CA ASN A 83 -3.50 11.78 12.08
C ASN A 83 -2.27 12.32 11.36
N LYS A 84 -1.18 12.56 12.11
CA LYS A 84 0.11 12.95 11.54
C LYS A 84 0.69 11.84 10.67
N GLN A 85 0.64 10.59 11.15
CA GLN A 85 1.06 9.43 10.36
C GLN A 85 0.30 9.34 9.04
N ILE A 86 -1.04 9.47 9.08
CA ILE A 86 -1.89 9.44 7.87
C ILE A 86 -1.48 10.55 6.90
N SER A 87 -1.31 11.79 7.38
CA SER A 87 -0.92 12.92 6.52
C SER A 87 0.42 12.68 5.83
N MET A 88 1.41 12.12 6.56
CA MET A 88 2.72 11.80 6.00
C MET A 88 2.62 10.69 4.93
N VAL A 89 1.82 9.68 5.19
CA VAL A 89 1.62 8.57 4.24
C VAL A 89 0.86 9.02 3.01
N CYS A 90 -0.16 9.86 3.16
CA CYS A 90 -0.86 10.46 2.04
C CYS A 90 0.09 11.24 1.12
N ALA A 91 1.00 12.02 1.70
CA ALA A 91 2.01 12.74 0.94
C ALA A 91 2.99 11.79 0.23
N LYS A 92 3.44 10.73 0.91
CA LYS A 92 4.33 9.70 0.32
C LYS A 92 3.66 8.96 -0.86
N ILE A 93 2.38 8.62 -0.74
CA ILE A 93 1.60 7.96 -1.81
C ILE A 93 1.39 8.94 -2.98
N ALA A 94 1.01 10.18 -2.70
CA ALA A 94 0.77 11.18 -3.73
C ALA A 94 2.03 11.57 -4.52
N SER A 95 3.20 11.50 -3.88
CA SER A 95 4.49 11.81 -4.51
C SER A 95 5.12 10.64 -5.26
N ASP A 96 4.56 9.42 -5.17
CA ASP A 96 5.10 8.25 -5.85
C ASP A 96 4.51 8.12 -7.26
N PRO A 97 5.30 8.37 -8.33
CA PRO A 97 4.79 8.35 -9.69
C PRO A 97 4.28 6.96 -10.13
N LYS A 98 4.76 5.89 -9.48
CA LYS A 98 4.30 4.52 -9.78
C LYS A 98 2.89 4.25 -9.25
N LEU A 99 2.40 5.05 -8.31
CA LEU A 99 1.06 4.94 -7.74
C LEU A 99 0.05 5.89 -8.37
N ALA A 100 0.48 6.77 -9.28
CA ALA A 100 -0.34 7.87 -9.83
C ALA A 100 -1.66 7.40 -10.50
N ASN A 101 -1.67 6.22 -11.11
CA ASN A 101 -2.84 5.66 -11.77
C ASN A 101 -3.72 4.78 -10.85
N GLY A 102 -3.43 4.77 -9.57
CA GLY A 102 -4.11 3.94 -8.58
C GLY A 102 -3.28 2.73 -8.15
N TYR A 103 -3.71 2.14 -7.04
CA TYR A 103 -2.99 1.04 -6.39
C TYR A 103 -3.95 0.13 -5.61
N HIS A 104 -3.52 -1.10 -5.37
CA HIS A 104 -4.12 -1.98 -4.37
C HIS A 104 -3.41 -1.82 -3.04
N SER A 105 -4.07 -2.15 -1.94
CA SER A 105 -3.45 -2.08 -0.62
C SER A 105 -3.69 -3.33 0.21
N VAL A 106 -2.70 -3.68 1.04
CA VAL A 106 -2.80 -4.77 2.01
C VAL A 106 -2.29 -4.28 3.36
N GLY A 107 -3.17 -4.27 4.35
CA GLY A 107 -2.83 -3.86 5.72
C GLY A 107 -2.97 -4.99 6.71
N PHE A 108 -2.00 -5.11 7.61
CA PHE A 108 -1.97 -6.15 8.63
C PHE A 108 -2.31 -5.57 9.99
N SER A 109 -3.27 -6.18 10.72
CA SER A 109 -3.69 -5.73 12.05
C SER A 109 -4.04 -4.24 12.06
N GLN A 110 -3.39 -3.40 12.88
CA GLN A 110 -3.53 -1.94 12.89
C GLN A 110 -3.35 -1.32 11.48
N GLY A 111 -2.48 -1.89 10.64
CA GLY A 111 -2.25 -1.43 9.28
C GLY A 111 -3.48 -1.50 8.39
N GLY A 112 -4.36 -2.47 8.59
CA GLY A 112 -5.65 -2.55 7.89
C GLY A 112 -6.57 -1.38 8.24
N GLN A 113 -6.68 -1.06 9.52
CA GLN A 113 -7.44 0.11 9.99
C GLN A 113 -6.83 1.42 9.49
N PHE A 114 -5.50 1.52 9.50
CA PHE A 114 -4.76 2.68 9.03
C PHE A 114 -4.98 2.94 7.54
N LEU A 115 -4.83 1.93 6.68
CA LEU A 115 -5.06 2.05 5.24
C LEU A 115 -6.51 2.41 4.90
N ARG A 116 -7.48 1.96 5.71
CA ARG A 116 -8.86 2.43 5.57
C ARG A 116 -8.97 3.94 5.81
N ALA A 117 -8.28 4.47 6.81
CA ALA A 117 -8.25 5.91 7.06
C ALA A 117 -7.57 6.67 5.91
N VAL A 118 -6.50 6.12 5.33
CA VAL A 118 -5.86 6.66 4.12
C VAL A 118 -6.85 6.72 2.97
N ALA A 119 -7.57 5.63 2.67
CA ALA A 119 -8.57 5.60 1.61
C ALA A 119 -9.68 6.66 1.79
N GLN A 120 -10.09 6.89 3.03
CA GLN A 120 -11.15 7.85 3.35
C GLN A 120 -10.68 9.31 3.29
N ARG A 121 -9.42 9.59 3.60
CA ARG A 121 -8.89 10.96 3.73
C ARG A 121 -8.08 11.42 2.53
N CYS A 122 -7.54 10.50 1.76
CA CYS A 122 -6.63 10.76 0.64
C CYS A 122 -7.10 10.00 -0.61
N PRO A 123 -8.19 10.45 -1.26
CA PRO A 123 -8.80 9.73 -2.37
C PRO A 123 -7.96 9.77 -3.66
N SER A 124 -6.86 10.51 -3.69
CA SER A 124 -5.99 10.64 -4.87
C SER A 124 -4.52 10.43 -4.48
N PRO A 125 -3.80 9.52 -5.18
CA PRO A 125 -4.28 8.58 -6.19
C PRO A 125 -5.26 7.55 -5.63
N PRO A 126 -6.16 6.97 -6.44
CA PRO A 126 -7.23 6.12 -5.94
C PRO A 126 -6.72 4.77 -5.43
N MET A 127 -7.18 4.37 -4.24
CA MET A 127 -7.03 3.02 -3.74
C MET A 127 -8.13 2.15 -4.37
N LEU A 128 -7.74 1.25 -5.29
CA LEU A 128 -8.69 0.46 -6.08
C LEU A 128 -9.31 -0.69 -5.28
N ASN A 129 -8.47 -1.43 -4.56
CA ASN A 129 -8.91 -2.48 -3.65
C ASN A 129 -8.09 -2.44 -2.36
N MET A 130 -8.73 -2.81 -1.26
CA MET A 130 -8.07 -2.91 0.04
C MET A 130 -8.32 -4.30 0.64
N VAL A 131 -7.23 -4.96 1.01
CA VAL A 131 -7.24 -6.20 1.78
C VAL A 131 -6.83 -5.87 3.21
N SER A 132 -7.68 -6.19 4.17
CA SER A 132 -7.41 -6.03 5.59
C SER A 132 -7.25 -7.38 6.25
N VAL A 133 -6.03 -7.68 6.69
CA VAL A 133 -5.70 -8.93 7.36
C VAL A 133 -5.72 -8.71 8.87
N GLY A 134 -6.77 -9.16 9.53
CA GLY A 134 -6.93 -9.00 10.98
C GLY A 134 -7.07 -7.55 11.45
N GLY A 135 -7.56 -6.65 10.61
CA GLY A 135 -7.78 -5.24 10.98
C GLY A 135 -8.97 -5.06 11.91
N GLN A 136 -8.77 -4.28 12.98
CA GLN A 136 -9.79 -4.02 14.00
C GLN A 136 -10.71 -2.84 13.64
N HIS A 137 -11.56 -3.03 12.63
CA HIS A 137 -12.41 -1.97 12.08
C HIS A 137 -13.55 -1.50 12.99
N GLN A 138 -13.86 -2.26 14.03
CA GLN A 138 -14.86 -1.93 15.03
C GLN A 138 -14.24 -1.62 16.41
N GLY A 139 -12.94 -1.47 16.46
CA GLY A 139 -12.18 -1.25 17.68
C GLY A 139 -11.65 -2.53 18.30
N VAL A 140 -11.00 -2.38 19.43
CA VAL A 140 -10.41 -3.48 20.21
C VAL A 140 -11.02 -3.46 21.60
N TYR A 141 -11.54 -4.61 22.04
CA TYR A 141 -11.98 -4.79 23.41
C TYR A 141 -10.86 -5.44 24.22
N GLY A 142 -10.54 -4.84 25.36
CA GLY A 142 -9.47 -5.31 26.21
C GLY A 142 -8.08 -4.95 25.71
N PHE A 143 -7.09 -5.38 26.47
CA PHE A 143 -5.69 -5.16 26.14
C PHE A 143 -5.02 -6.47 25.78
N PRO A 144 -4.06 -6.51 24.85
CA PRO A 144 -3.27 -7.70 24.58
C PRO A 144 -2.68 -8.26 25.88
N LYS A 145 -2.57 -9.60 25.98
CA LYS A 145 -2.01 -10.25 27.15
C LYS A 145 -0.63 -9.65 27.47
N CYS A 146 -0.55 -8.95 28.59
CA CYS A 146 0.67 -8.29 29.00
C CYS A 146 1.51 -9.30 29.79
N PRO A 147 2.75 -9.59 29.40
CA PRO A 147 3.60 -10.58 30.07
C PRO A 147 4.26 -10.07 31.37
N ALA A 148 4.03 -8.80 31.74
CA ALA A 148 4.59 -8.17 32.94
C ALA A 148 3.62 -8.26 34.13
N PRO A 149 4.08 -7.97 35.35
CA PRO A 149 3.21 -7.87 36.53
C PRO A 149 2.06 -6.88 36.33
N ASP A 150 0.90 -7.18 36.93
CA ASP A 150 -0.34 -6.43 36.72
C ASP A 150 -0.22 -4.90 36.93
N TRP A 151 0.59 -4.46 37.86
CA TRP A 151 0.78 -3.02 38.10
C TRP A 151 1.49 -2.33 36.96
N ILE A 152 2.47 -2.98 36.30
CA ILE A 152 3.13 -2.46 35.07
C ILE A 152 2.13 -2.43 33.93
N CYS A 153 1.39 -3.53 33.76
CA CYS A 153 0.39 -3.62 32.69
C CYS A 153 -0.71 -2.58 32.84
N ASN A 154 -1.14 -2.30 34.04
CA ASN A 154 -2.15 -1.27 34.33
C ASN A 154 -1.61 0.14 34.06
N GLU A 155 -0.37 0.43 34.39
CA GLU A 155 0.23 1.72 34.10
C GLU A 155 0.43 1.94 32.61
N VAL A 156 0.89 0.93 31.86
CA VAL A 156 0.98 0.97 30.41
C VAL A 156 -0.41 1.20 29.78
N ARG A 157 -1.44 0.51 30.25
CA ARG A 157 -2.82 0.73 29.79
C ARG A 157 -3.29 2.16 30.04
N ARG A 158 -2.98 2.71 31.22
CA ARG A 158 -3.32 4.08 31.58
C ARG A 158 -2.65 5.09 30.64
N LEU A 159 -1.35 4.93 30.40
CA LEU A 159 -0.58 5.80 29.53
C LEU A 159 -1.04 5.73 28.07
N LEU A 160 -1.32 4.54 27.56
CA LEU A 160 -1.85 4.36 26.20
C LEU A 160 -3.24 4.97 26.04
N ASN A 161 -4.11 4.83 27.04
CA ASN A 161 -5.44 5.45 27.01
C ASN A 161 -5.36 6.98 27.04
N LEU A 162 -4.46 7.55 27.82
CA LEU A 162 -4.24 9.00 27.84
C LEU A 162 -3.67 9.47 26.51
N GLY A 163 -2.67 8.78 25.94
CA GLY A 163 -2.05 9.11 24.67
C GLY A 163 -2.98 8.97 23.46
N ALA A 164 -3.97 8.08 23.52
CA ALA A 164 -4.89 7.83 22.42
C ALA A 164 -5.81 9.03 22.10
N TYR A 165 -6.05 9.90 23.07
CA TYR A 165 -6.99 11.03 22.96
C TYR A 165 -6.33 12.41 23.09
N ILE A 166 -5.02 12.47 23.26
CA ILE A 166 -4.25 13.71 23.24
C ILE A 166 -3.77 13.93 21.80
N SER A 167 -4.46 14.79 21.09
CA SER A 167 -4.11 15.25 19.73
C SER A 167 -3.27 16.50 19.76
#